data_47f186a4927d05861d36792343ed8ff5
#
_entry.id   47f186a4927d05861d36792343ed8ff5
#
_cell.length_a   1.000
_cell.length_b   1.000
_cell.length_c   1.000
_cell.angle_alpha   90.00
_cell.angle_beta   90.00
_cell.angle_gamma   90.00
#
_symmetry.space_group_name_H-M   'P 1'
#
loop_
_entity.id
_entity.type
_entity.pdbx_description
1 polymer ?
#
loop_
_entity_poly.entity_id
_entity_poly.type
_entity_poly.pdbx_seq_one_letter_code
_entity_poly.pdbx_strand_id
1 'polypeptide(L)'
;MANAWRRNQPTKILTSRNLLLFISSSLLLLIFFYLTSQSQSQSQTNNTPYLNSLKTPIFHRAINPFDCYASPQAHPVFANVVEGLKHPFLYSLSDFGNLPEKPHKNINRTLKGKAFRKPDISETVQELLEKMKNEDRNGIFVDVGANVGMASFAAAVMGFKVLAFEPVFENLQKICEGIYFNRVRDLVEVYEAAASDHLGNITFHKLVGRLDNSAISATGAKLAFQSNEEIAVQVKTIPLDDVIHESEPVLLLKIDVQGWEYHVLKGASKLLSRKKGEAPYVIYEEDERLLQASNSSAKQIREFLQTVGMKIQMEPNEGALDQNGQLSIKYGLRLPR
;
A
#
# COMPACT_ATOMS: atom_id res chain seq x y z
N MET A 1 -4.99 5.64 -86.20
CA MET A 1 -5.00 4.17 -85.77
C MET A 1 -4.80 4.08 -84.33
N ALA A 2 -5.84 3.85 -83.51
CA ALA A 2 -5.75 3.37 -82.14
C ALA A 2 -7.18 3.09 -81.68
N ASN A 3 -7.51 1.83 -81.53
CA ASN A 3 -8.81 1.32 -81.15
C ASN A 3 -9.00 1.44 -79.62
N ALA A 4 -10.10 2.05 -79.24
CA ALA A 4 -10.60 2.07 -77.87
C ALA A 4 -11.26 0.75 -77.48
N TRP A 5 -10.79 0.13 -76.44
CA TRP A 5 -11.48 -0.96 -75.75
C TRP A 5 -12.30 -0.41 -74.60
N ARG A 6 -13.60 -0.32 -74.78
CA ARG A 6 -14.57 -0.15 -73.65
C ARG A 6 -14.81 -1.52 -73.03
N ARG A 7 -14.39 -1.69 -71.76
CA ARG A 7 -14.77 -2.83 -70.95
C ARG A 7 -16.09 -2.49 -70.25
N ASN A 8 -17.17 -3.16 -70.67
CA ASN A 8 -18.43 -3.18 -69.93
C ASN A 8 -18.23 -3.92 -68.62
N GLN A 9 -18.45 -3.26 -67.52
CA GLN A 9 -18.59 -3.90 -66.20
C GLN A 9 -20.03 -4.44 -66.08
N PRO A 10 -20.24 -5.70 -65.67
CA PRO A 10 -21.56 -6.24 -65.39
C PRO A 10 -22.08 -5.64 -64.08
N THR A 11 -23.17 -4.94 -64.11
CA THR A 11 -23.98 -4.54 -62.97
C THR A 11 -24.48 -5.85 -62.28
N LYS A 12 -23.94 -6.16 -61.09
CA LYS A 12 -24.46 -7.28 -60.29
C LYS A 12 -25.86 -6.93 -59.81
N ILE A 13 -26.86 -7.49 -60.47
CA ILE A 13 -28.24 -7.47 -60.02
C ILE A 13 -28.30 -8.29 -58.74
N LEU A 14 -28.62 -7.65 -57.61
CA LEU A 14 -28.88 -8.33 -56.35
C LEU A 14 -30.11 -9.24 -56.55
N THR A 15 -29.94 -10.53 -56.53
CA THR A 15 -31.05 -11.44 -56.62
C THR A 15 -31.88 -11.36 -55.33
N SER A 16 -33.21 -11.52 -55.42
CA SER A 16 -34.15 -11.43 -54.28
C SER A 16 -33.71 -12.31 -53.10
N ARG A 17 -33.00 -13.39 -53.37
CA ARG A 17 -32.43 -14.31 -52.37
C ARG A 17 -31.30 -13.67 -51.57
N ASN A 18 -30.44 -12.85 -52.17
CA ASN A 18 -29.36 -12.15 -51.48
C ASN A 18 -29.91 -10.95 -50.65
N LEU A 19 -30.99 -10.31 -51.09
CA LEU A 19 -31.67 -9.28 -50.32
C LEU A 19 -32.33 -9.86 -49.07
N LEU A 20 -33.00 -11.01 -49.17
CA LEU A 20 -33.58 -11.70 -48.02
C LEU A 20 -32.52 -12.14 -46.98
N LEU A 21 -31.37 -12.64 -47.44
CA LEU A 21 -30.24 -12.97 -46.54
C LEU A 21 -29.66 -11.75 -45.83
N PHE A 22 -29.58 -10.61 -46.52
CA PHE A 22 -29.11 -9.34 -45.91
C PHE A 22 -30.09 -8.83 -44.87
N ILE A 23 -31.40 -8.87 -45.15
CA ILE A 23 -32.45 -8.46 -44.23
C ILE A 23 -32.49 -9.36 -42.97
N SER A 24 -32.36 -10.69 -43.17
CA SER A 24 -32.35 -11.64 -42.06
C SER A 24 -31.11 -11.51 -41.18
N SER A 25 -29.92 -11.27 -41.75
CA SER A 25 -28.69 -11.05 -40.96
C SER A 25 -28.73 -9.73 -40.18
N SER A 26 -29.27 -8.68 -40.77
CA SER A 26 -29.46 -7.38 -40.10
C SER A 26 -30.45 -7.46 -38.95
N LEU A 27 -31.54 -8.23 -39.12
CA LEU A 27 -32.54 -8.45 -38.08
C LEU A 27 -31.97 -9.27 -36.91
N LEU A 28 -31.14 -10.29 -37.19
CA LEU A 28 -30.45 -11.07 -36.16
C LEU A 28 -29.45 -10.22 -35.35
N LEU A 29 -28.72 -9.31 -36.01
CA LEU A 29 -27.82 -8.36 -35.34
C LEU A 29 -28.60 -7.40 -34.43
N LEU A 30 -29.75 -6.87 -34.89
CA LEU A 30 -30.58 -5.99 -34.07
C LEU A 30 -31.18 -6.74 -32.85
N ILE A 31 -31.59 -7.98 -33.03
CA ILE A 31 -32.08 -8.84 -31.92
C ILE A 31 -30.93 -9.12 -30.94
N PHE A 32 -29.73 -9.42 -31.43
CA PHE A 32 -28.56 -9.62 -30.57
C PHE A 32 -28.21 -8.36 -29.76
N PHE A 33 -28.19 -7.17 -30.38
CA PHE A 33 -27.98 -5.91 -29.67
C PHE A 33 -29.10 -5.59 -28.69
N TYR A 34 -30.35 -5.87 -29.03
CA TYR A 34 -31.48 -5.70 -28.12
C TYR A 34 -31.40 -6.61 -26.90
N LEU A 35 -31.07 -7.89 -27.10
CA LEU A 35 -30.91 -8.86 -26.01
C LEU A 35 -29.70 -8.56 -25.12
N THR A 36 -28.59 -8.07 -25.69
CA THR A 36 -27.42 -7.65 -24.92
C THR A 36 -27.67 -6.33 -24.17
N SER A 37 -28.44 -5.40 -24.71
CA SER A 37 -28.83 -4.18 -24.01
C SER A 37 -29.80 -4.46 -22.86
N GLN A 38 -30.73 -5.42 -23.01
CA GLN A 38 -31.59 -5.86 -21.91
C GLN A 38 -30.82 -6.60 -20.80
N SER A 39 -29.79 -7.37 -21.14
CA SER A 39 -28.94 -8.02 -20.14
C SER A 39 -28.13 -7.03 -19.31
N GLN A 40 -27.76 -5.87 -19.86
CA GLN A 40 -27.11 -4.79 -19.09
C GLN A 40 -28.09 -4.01 -18.20
N SER A 41 -29.39 -3.93 -18.55
CA SER A 41 -30.38 -3.25 -17.71
C SER A 41 -30.91 -4.11 -16.57
N GLN A 42 -30.77 -5.44 -16.63
CA GLN A 42 -31.18 -6.36 -15.55
C GLN A 42 -30.09 -6.66 -14.52
N SER A 43 -28.84 -6.22 -14.74
CA SER A 43 -27.75 -6.41 -13.75
C SER A 43 -27.80 -5.43 -12.56
N GLN A 44 -28.79 -4.55 -12.48
CA GLN A 44 -28.91 -3.58 -11.36
C GLN A 44 -29.91 -3.97 -10.26
N THR A 45 -30.57 -5.12 -10.32
CA THR A 45 -31.51 -5.53 -9.25
C THR A 45 -31.39 -6.99 -8.83
N ASN A 46 -30.18 -7.48 -8.64
CA ASN A 46 -29.99 -8.68 -7.82
C ASN A 46 -29.46 -8.27 -6.44
N ASN A 47 -30.37 -7.93 -5.55
CA ASN A 47 -30.14 -7.88 -4.10
C ASN A 47 -29.70 -9.28 -3.64
N THR A 48 -28.42 -9.52 -3.61
CA THR A 48 -27.87 -10.66 -2.86
C THR A 48 -27.97 -10.34 -1.37
N PRO A 49 -28.55 -11.23 -0.54
CA PRO A 49 -28.73 -10.97 0.90
C PRO A 49 -27.42 -10.84 1.69
N TYR A 50 -26.27 -11.06 1.07
CA TYR A 50 -24.96 -11.01 1.71
C TYR A 50 -24.32 -9.62 1.79
N LEU A 51 -24.85 -8.59 1.09
CA LEU A 51 -24.26 -7.23 1.14
C LEU A 51 -24.82 -6.33 2.26
N ASN A 52 -25.80 -6.80 3.02
CA ASN A 52 -26.43 -6.00 4.09
C ASN A 52 -25.75 -6.13 5.47
N SER A 53 -24.70 -6.94 5.64
CA SER A 53 -24.03 -7.08 6.93
C SER A 53 -22.79 -6.20 7.12
N LEU A 54 -22.41 -5.38 6.13
CA LEU A 54 -21.24 -4.48 6.19
C LEU A 54 -21.62 -3.00 6.06
N LYS A 55 -22.83 -2.61 6.51
CA LYS A 55 -23.02 -1.21 6.91
C LYS A 55 -22.39 -1.03 8.29
N THR A 56 -21.05 -0.98 8.34
CA THR A 56 -20.38 -0.31 9.45
C THR A 56 -20.97 1.09 9.55
N PRO A 57 -21.28 1.57 10.76
CA PRO A 57 -21.75 2.94 10.96
C PRO A 57 -20.77 3.87 10.21
N ILE A 58 -21.31 4.85 9.47
CA ILE A 58 -20.50 5.90 8.85
C ILE A 58 -19.98 6.74 10.03
N PHE A 59 -18.87 6.31 10.61
CA PHE A 59 -18.13 7.15 11.54
C PHE A 59 -17.57 8.30 10.70
N HIS A 60 -17.76 9.54 11.16
CA HIS A 60 -17.11 10.70 10.58
C HIS A 60 -15.61 10.55 10.80
N ARG A 61 -14.93 9.92 9.84
CA ARG A 61 -13.47 9.89 9.84
C ARG A 61 -12.97 11.29 9.54
N ALA A 62 -11.96 11.73 10.25
CA ALA A 62 -11.33 13.05 10.06
C ALA A 62 -10.70 13.21 8.66
N ILE A 63 -10.51 12.09 7.94
CA ILE A 63 -9.94 12.02 6.59
C ILE A 63 -10.57 10.87 5.80
N ASN A 64 -10.80 11.09 4.51
CA ASN A 64 -11.26 10.03 3.60
C ASN A 64 -10.08 9.21 3.09
N PRO A 65 -10.28 7.89 2.83
CA PRO A 65 -9.30 7.07 2.16
C PRO A 65 -8.91 7.64 0.79
N PHE A 66 -7.68 7.38 0.37
CA PHE A 66 -7.18 7.72 -0.95
C PHE A 66 -7.86 6.87 -2.02
N ASP A 67 -8.38 7.52 -3.07
CA ASP A 67 -9.06 6.80 -4.16
C ASP A 67 -8.05 6.34 -5.21
N CYS A 68 -7.62 5.09 -5.08
CA CYS A 68 -6.73 4.45 -6.04
C CYS A 68 -7.28 4.39 -7.48
N TYR A 69 -8.59 4.45 -7.67
CA TYR A 69 -9.21 4.38 -9.00
C TYR A 69 -9.30 5.74 -9.69
N ALA A 70 -9.42 6.80 -8.91
CA ALA A 70 -9.37 8.16 -9.41
C ALA A 70 -7.93 8.67 -9.59
N SER A 71 -6.94 7.97 -9.03
CA SER A 71 -5.54 8.38 -9.11
C SER A 71 -4.93 8.01 -10.46
N PRO A 72 -4.18 8.92 -11.12
CA PRO A 72 -3.45 8.59 -12.32
C PRO A 72 -2.38 7.54 -12.05
N GLN A 73 -2.24 6.58 -12.95
CA GLN A 73 -1.20 5.55 -12.84
C GLN A 73 0.18 6.13 -13.15
N ALA A 74 1.18 5.72 -12.37
CA ALA A 74 2.56 6.07 -12.64
C ALA A 74 3.09 5.28 -13.84
N HIS A 75 3.81 5.91 -14.73
CA HIS A 75 4.44 5.28 -15.88
C HIS A 75 5.95 5.53 -15.87
N PRO A 76 6.76 4.48 -16.21
CA PRO A 76 6.41 3.08 -16.45
C PRO A 76 6.07 2.33 -15.15
N VAL A 77 5.29 1.25 -15.26
CA VAL A 77 4.97 0.34 -14.15
C VAL A 77 5.93 -0.85 -14.20
N PHE A 78 6.56 -1.17 -13.09
CA PHE A 78 7.47 -2.30 -12.96
C PHE A 78 7.08 -3.17 -11.76
N ALA A 79 6.34 -4.24 -12.03
CA ALA A 79 5.92 -5.21 -11.02
C ALA A 79 7.09 -6.13 -10.64
N ASN A 80 7.29 -6.33 -9.35
CA ASN A 80 8.25 -7.27 -8.79
C ASN A 80 7.53 -8.27 -7.89
N VAL A 81 8.06 -9.49 -7.85
CA VAL A 81 7.59 -10.53 -6.92
C VAL A 81 8.47 -10.53 -5.68
N VAL A 82 7.87 -10.54 -4.51
CA VAL A 82 8.54 -10.87 -3.26
C VAL A 82 8.39 -12.37 -3.04
N GLU A 83 9.46 -13.10 -3.25
CA GLU A 83 9.54 -14.57 -3.12
C GLU A 83 10.17 -14.97 -1.79
N GLY A 84 10.04 -16.25 -1.45
CA GLY A 84 10.68 -16.82 -0.23
C GLY A 84 9.89 -16.56 1.05
N LEU A 85 8.72 -15.94 0.95
CA LEU A 85 7.73 -15.84 2.02
C LEU A 85 6.71 -16.97 1.92
N LYS A 86 6.04 -17.30 3.03
CA LYS A 86 4.94 -18.27 3.03
C LYS A 86 3.80 -17.83 2.10
N HIS A 87 3.52 -16.53 2.07
CA HIS A 87 2.54 -15.91 1.19
C HIS A 87 3.25 -14.86 0.31
N PRO A 88 3.74 -15.26 -0.88
CA PRO A 88 4.39 -14.33 -1.80
C PRO A 88 3.40 -13.29 -2.32
N PHE A 89 3.90 -12.12 -2.70
CA PHE A 89 3.08 -11.04 -3.23
C PHE A 89 3.83 -10.22 -4.29
N LEU A 90 3.10 -9.38 -5.01
CA LEU A 90 3.61 -8.44 -5.99
C LEU A 90 3.65 -7.02 -5.41
N TYR A 91 4.63 -6.23 -5.81
CA TYR A 91 4.67 -4.80 -5.53
C TYR A 91 5.18 -4.02 -6.75
N SER A 92 4.91 -2.73 -6.79
CA SER A 92 5.40 -1.84 -7.83
C SER A 92 6.66 -1.12 -7.35
N LEU A 93 7.72 -1.17 -8.18
CA LEU A 93 8.99 -0.54 -7.86
C LEU A 93 8.89 0.98 -8.02
N SER A 94 9.30 1.75 -7.01
CA SER A 94 9.28 3.22 -7.02
C SER A 94 10.51 3.84 -7.68
N ASP A 95 11.65 3.15 -7.64
CA ASP A 95 12.93 3.63 -8.15
C ASP A 95 13.49 2.66 -9.19
N PHE A 96 13.69 3.14 -10.42
CA PHE A 96 14.27 2.35 -11.52
C PHE A 96 15.79 2.52 -11.63
N GLY A 97 16.36 3.44 -10.90
CA GLY A 97 17.74 3.87 -11.10
C GLY A 97 17.89 4.66 -12.41
N ASN A 98 19.11 4.78 -12.90
CA ASN A 98 19.40 5.42 -14.19
C ASN A 98 19.47 4.35 -15.29
N LEU A 99 18.40 4.21 -16.06
CA LEU A 99 18.32 3.24 -17.14
C LEU A 99 18.90 3.81 -18.45
N PRO A 100 19.62 2.99 -19.24
CA PRO A 100 20.01 1.60 -19.01
C PRO A 100 21.33 1.43 -18.22
N GLU A 101 22.06 2.51 -17.95
CA GLU A 101 23.47 2.47 -17.49
C GLU A 101 23.60 1.96 -16.06
N LYS A 102 22.71 2.41 -15.17
CA LYS A 102 22.76 2.07 -13.74
C LYS A 102 21.36 1.75 -13.19
N PRO A 103 20.79 0.60 -13.56
CA PRO A 103 19.46 0.21 -13.06
C PRO A 103 19.46 0.02 -11.54
N HIS A 104 18.29 0.21 -10.93
CA HIS A 104 18.11 -0.08 -9.51
C HIS A 104 18.58 -1.49 -9.16
N LYS A 105 19.14 -1.67 -7.96
CA LYS A 105 19.74 -2.95 -7.52
C LYS A 105 18.83 -4.16 -7.69
N ASN A 106 17.52 -4.01 -7.47
CA ASN A 106 16.55 -5.11 -7.63
C ASN A 106 16.34 -5.48 -9.11
N ILE A 107 16.25 -4.49 -10.01
CA ILE A 107 16.20 -4.72 -11.45
C ILE A 107 17.47 -5.46 -11.89
N ASN A 108 18.64 -4.98 -11.46
CA ASN A 108 19.93 -5.61 -11.81
C ASN A 108 20.06 -7.05 -11.27
N ARG A 109 19.51 -7.32 -10.07
CA ARG A 109 19.46 -8.70 -9.53
C ARG A 109 18.58 -9.60 -10.39
N THR A 110 17.37 -9.13 -10.74
CA THR A 110 16.44 -9.88 -11.60
C THR A 110 17.04 -10.18 -12.97
N LEU A 111 17.66 -9.17 -13.61
CA LEU A 111 18.34 -9.35 -14.89
C LEU A 111 19.51 -10.34 -14.83
N LYS A 112 20.12 -10.51 -13.67
CA LYS A 112 21.19 -11.52 -13.43
C LYS A 112 20.67 -12.87 -12.96
N GLY A 113 19.35 -13.10 -13.01
CA GLY A 113 18.72 -14.35 -12.58
C GLY A 113 18.86 -14.63 -11.07
N LYS A 114 19.13 -13.59 -10.24
CA LYS A 114 19.21 -13.74 -8.79
C LYS A 114 17.86 -13.49 -8.16
N ALA A 115 17.49 -14.31 -7.18
CA ALA A 115 16.27 -14.12 -6.40
C ALA A 115 16.22 -12.72 -5.75
N PHE A 116 15.00 -12.19 -5.64
CA PHE A 116 14.75 -10.97 -4.90
C PHE A 116 15.09 -11.20 -3.41
N ARG A 117 15.79 -10.23 -2.79
CA ARG A 117 15.99 -10.29 -1.34
C ARG A 117 14.65 -9.97 -0.66
N LYS A 118 14.09 -10.93 0.07
CA LYS A 118 12.85 -10.68 0.83
C LYS A 118 13.09 -9.59 1.88
N PRO A 119 12.15 -8.66 2.05
CA PRO A 119 12.23 -7.68 3.13
C PRO A 119 11.97 -8.35 4.47
N ASP A 120 12.83 -8.10 5.46
CA ASP A 120 12.70 -8.66 6.81
C ASP A 120 11.35 -8.28 7.44
N ILE A 121 10.89 -7.05 7.20
CA ILE A 121 9.58 -6.58 7.69
C ILE A 121 8.40 -7.40 7.16
N SER A 122 8.45 -7.83 5.88
CA SER A 122 7.38 -8.64 5.29
C SER A 122 7.31 -10.03 5.93
N GLU A 123 8.46 -10.63 6.24
CA GLU A 123 8.54 -11.91 6.93
C GLU A 123 8.00 -11.78 8.35
N THR A 124 8.50 -10.81 9.12
CA THR A 124 8.07 -10.53 10.49
C THR A 124 6.56 -10.30 10.58
N VAL A 125 5.98 -9.53 9.66
CA VAL A 125 4.52 -9.29 9.62
C VAL A 125 3.76 -10.60 9.39
N GLN A 126 4.20 -11.43 8.42
CA GLN A 126 3.53 -12.70 8.15
C GLN A 126 3.61 -13.67 9.35
N GLU A 127 4.78 -13.80 9.98
CA GLU A 127 4.98 -14.66 11.13
C GLU A 127 4.10 -14.25 12.32
N LEU A 128 4.07 -12.95 12.65
CA LEU A 128 3.26 -12.44 13.75
C LEU A 128 1.76 -12.59 13.48
N LEU A 129 1.29 -12.24 12.29
CA LEU A 129 -0.12 -12.36 11.94
C LEU A 129 -0.57 -13.83 11.87
N GLU A 130 0.29 -14.73 11.44
CA GLU A 130 0.01 -16.15 11.47
C GLU A 130 -0.10 -16.68 12.89
N LYS A 131 0.81 -16.29 13.79
CA LYS A 131 0.72 -16.60 15.21
C LYS A 131 -0.61 -16.14 15.80
N MET A 132 -1.01 -14.89 15.53
CA MET A 132 -2.28 -14.34 16.02
C MET A 132 -3.49 -15.07 15.46
N LYS A 133 -3.45 -15.45 14.17
CA LYS A 133 -4.51 -16.25 13.53
C LYS A 133 -4.65 -17.65 14.20
N ASN A 134 -3.52 -18.27 14.55
CA ASN A 134 -3.53 -19.56 15.26
C ASN A 134 -4.02 -19.43 16.71
N GLU A 135 -4.01 -18.24 17.29
CA GLU A 135 -4.59 -17.88 18.59
C GLU A 135 -6.05 -17.44 18.49
N ASP A 136 -6.72 -17.65 17.35
CA ASP A 136 -8.10 -17.20 17.03
C ASP A 136 -8.33 -15.70 17.22
N ARG A 137 -7.29 -14.87 17.10
CA ARG A 137 -7.39 -13.42 17.17
C ARG A 137 -7.75 -12.86 15.80
N ASN A 138 -8.78 -12.01 15.79
CA ASN A 138 -9.24 -11.31 14.60
C ASN A 138 -9.02 -9.81 14.76
N GLY A 139 -8.76 -9.11 13.64
CA GLY A 139 -8.58 -7.67 13.63
C GLY A 139 -7.80 -7.21 12.40
N ILE A 140 -7.47 -5.92 12.39
CA ILE A 140 -6.79 -5.27 11.29
C ILE A 140 -5.28 -5.15 11.55
N PHE A 141 -4.53 -5.01 10.47
CA PHE A 141 -3.14 -4.57 10.45
C PHE A 141 -3.08 -3.07 10.11
N VAL A 142 -2.27 -2.32 10.85
CA VAL A 142 -2.04 -0.88 10.60
C VAL A 142 -0.59 -0.68 10.20
N ASP A 143 -0.37 -0.12 9.00
CA ASP A 143 0.95 0.13 8.41
C ASP A 143 1.19 1.64 8.30
N VAL A 144 2.02 2.18 9.17
CA VAL A 144 2.38 3.61 9.19
C VAL A 144 3.77 3.78 8.55
N GLY A 145 3.81 4.63 7.51
CA GLY A 145 4.95 4.72 6.60
C GLY A 145 4.94 3.54 5.63
N ALA A 146 3.81 3.33 4.94
CA ALA A 146 3.61 2.14 4.12
C ALA A 146 4.54 2.07 2.90
N ASN A 147 5.09 3.21 2.47
CA ASN A 147 6.02 3.32 1.34
C ASN A 147 5.40 2.68 0.07
N VAL A 148 5.96 1.62 -0.48
CA VAL A 148 5.40 0.88 -1.63
C VAL A 148 4.57 -0.33 -1.22
N GLY A 149 4.21 -0.48 0.05
CA GLY A 149 3.27 -1.47 0.57
C GLY A 149 3.89 -2.81 0.98
N MET A 150 5.19 -2.89 1.28
CA MET A 150 5.86 -4.15 1.61
C MET A 150 5.25 -4.88 2.82
N ALA A 151 4.90 -4.16 3.89
CA ALA A 151 4.24 -4.71 5.05
C ALA A 151 2.73 -4.87 4.80
N SER A 152 2.12 -3.89 4.14
CA SER A 152 0.70 -3.91 3.78
C SER A 152 0.33 -5.14 2.94
N PHE A 153 1.09 -5.45 1.89
CA PHE A 153 0.79 -6.61 1.03
C PHE A 153 1.13 -7.93 1.72
N ALA A 154 2.17 -7.96 2.57
CA ALA A 154 2.47 -9.15 3.37
C ALA A 154 1.27 -9.57 4.23
N ALA A 155 0.52 -8.61 4.81
CA ALA A 155 -0.69 -8.86 5.57
C ALA A 155 -1.91 -9.15 4.68
N ALA A 156 -2.12 -8.34 3.63
CA ALA A 156 -3.31 -8.42 2.79
C ALA A 156 -3.43 -9.75 2.03
N VAL A 157 -2.31 -10.33 1.54
CA VAL A 157 -2.33 -11.63 0.86
C VAL A 157 -2.63 -12.81 1.80
N MET A 158 -2.53 -12.61 3.12
CA MET A 158 -2.99 -13.55 4.15
C MET A 158 -4.48 -13.41 4.47
N GLY A 159 -5.17 -12.40 3.88
CA GLY A 159 -6.58 -12.11 4.09
C GLY A 159 -6.87 -11.10 5.20
N PHE A 160 -5.86 -10.45 5.78
CA PHE A 160 -6.08 -9.41 6.79
C PHE A 160 -6.47 -8.08 6.14
N LYS A 161 -7.39 -7.36 6.80
CA LYS A 161 -7.66 -5.95 6.46
C LYS A 161 -6.49 -5.08 6.90
N VAL A 162 -6.15 -4.08 6.10
CA VAL A 162 -5.00 -3.19 6.27
C VAL A 162 -5.45 -1.74 6.20
N LEU A 163 -5.02 -0.92 7.16
CA LEU A 163 -5.02 0.53 7.04
C LEU A 163 -3.58 0.99 6.81
N ALA A 164 -3.32 1.58 5.65
CA ALA A 164 -2.00 2.02 5.23
C ALA A 164 -1.91 3.55 5.20
N PHE A 165 -0.92 4.13 5.86
CA PHE A 165 -0.66 5.56 5.90
C PHE A 165 0.64 5.88 5.18
N GLU A 166 0.56 6.71 4.13
CA GLU A 166 1.71 7.11 3.31
C GLU A 166 1.50 8.55 2.82
N PRO A 167 2.39 9.50 3.17
CA PRO A 167 2.21 10.89 2.77
C PRO A 167 2.72 11.21 1.35
N VAL A 168 3.55 10.35 0.75
CA VAL A 168 4.17 10.60 -0.55
C VAL A 168 3.29 10.11 -1.68
N PHE A 169 2.77 11.03 -2.51
CA PHE A 169 1.84 10.73 -3.58
C PHE A 169 2.37 9.67 -4.57
N GLU A 170 3.63 9.74 -4.94
CA GLU A 170 4.25 8.77 -5.84
C GLU A 170 4.29 7.36 -5.24
N ASN A 171 4.48 7.23 -3.92
CA ASN A 171 4.40 5.95 -3.22
C ASN A 171 2.95 5.44 -3.16
N LEU A 172 1.97 6.34 -2.94
CA LEU A 172 0.55 5.98 -2.99
C LEU A 172 0.17 5.35 -4.33
N GLN A 173 0.65 5.92 -5.45
CA GLN A 173 0.45 5.34 -6.77
C GLN A 173 1.01 3.91 -6.85
N LYS A 174 2.19 3.66 -6.24
CA LYS A 174 2.79 2.33 -6.19
C LYS A 174 2.01 1.36 -5.30
N ILE A 175 1.45 1.83 -4.20
CA ILE A 175 0.52 1.04 -3.38
C ILE A 175 -0.73 0.69 -4.19
N CYS A 176 -1.33 1.64 -4.91
CA CYS A 176 -2.50 1.38 -5.74
C CYS A 176 -2.24 0.34 -6.84
N GLU A 177 -1.08 0.40 -7.50
CA GLU A 177 -0.64 -0.61 -8.45
C GLU A 177 -0.50 -1.98 -7.78
N GLY A 178 0.11 -2.05 -6.59
CA GLY A 178 0.26 -3.28 -5.82
C GLY A 178 -1.08 -3.87 -5.34
N ILE A 179 -2.05 -3.03 -4.95
CA ILE A 179 -3.43 -3.45 -4.64
C ILE A 179 -4.05 -4.16 -5.84
N TYR A 180 -3.88 -3.59 -7.04
CA TYR A 180 -4.37 -4.17 -8.28
C TYR A 180 -3.68 -5.50 -8.60
N PHE A 181 -2.36 -5.58 -8.50
CA PHE A 181 -1.59 -6.79 -8.80
C PHE A 181 -1.97 -7.96 -7.90
N ASN A 182 -2.15 -7.71 -6.61
CA ASN A 182 -2.48 -8.74 -5.61
C ASN A 182 -3.99 -8.99 -5.49
N ARG A 183 -4.85 -8.20 -6.17
CA ARG A 183 -6.31 -8.29 -6.10
C ARG A 183 -6.85 -8.15 -4.66
N VAL A 184 -6.26 -7.26 -3.88
CA VAL A 184 -6.57 -7.04 -2.46
C VAL A 184 -7.33 -5.75 -2.20
N ARG A 185 -8.09 -5.25 -3.17
CA ARG A 185 -8.86 -4.01 -3.08
C ARG A 185 -9.73 -3.91 -1.84
N ASP A 186 -10.44 -4.98 -1.52
CA ASP A 186 -11.41 -5.00 -0.42
C ASP A 186 -10.75 -5.17 0.95
N LEU A 187 -9.43 -5.36 0.96
CA LEU A 187 -8.62 -5.56 2.17
C LEU A 187 -7.75 -4.37 2.53
N VAL A 188 -7.34 -3.53 1.57
CA VAL A 188 -6.39 -2.44 1.80
C VAL A 188 -7.06 -1.09 1.63
N GLU A 189 -7.08 -0.32 2.70
CA GLU A 189 -7.53 1.06 2.73
C GLU A 189 -6.30 1.97 2.94
N VAL A 190 -6.14 2.98 2.07
CA VAL A 190 -4.93 3.81 2.02
C VAL A 190 -5.27 5.25 2.38
N TYR A 191 -4.41 5.91 3.16
CA TYR A 191 -4.57 7.31 3.56
C TYR A 191 -3.36 8.13 3.11
N GLU A 192 -3.63 9.21 2.35
CA GLU A 192 -2.64 10.22 1.99
C GLU A 192 -2.42 11.16 3.19
N ALA A 193 -1.69 10.68 4.17
CA ALA A 193 -1.39 11.41 5.40
C ALA A 193 -0.15 10.86 6.10
N ALA A 194 0.53 11.72 6.84
CA ALA A 194 1.51 11.34 7.84
C ALA A 194 0.79 11.12 9.18
N ALA A 195 0.89 9.94 9.78
CA ALA A 195 0.41 9.75 11.12
C ALA A 195 1.25 10.59 12.12
N SER A 196 0.59 11.23 13.09
CA SER A 196 1.22 12.16 14.02
C SER A 196 0.39 12.26 15.32
N ASP A 197 0.81 13.13 16.25
CA ASP A 197 0.11 13.38 17.49
C ASP A 197 -0.98 14.48 17.38
N HIS A 198 -1.14 15.09 16.22
CA HIS A 198 -2.15 16.13 15.99
C HIS A 198 -2.65 16.14 14.55
N LEU A 199 -3.89 16.62 14.38
CA LEU A 199 -4.46 16.92 13.07
C LEU A 199 -3.93 18.26 12.56
N GLY A 200 -3.44 18.32 11.32
CA GLY A 200 -2.90 19.54 10.75
C GLY A 200 -2.15 19.30 9.43
N ASN A 201 -1.15 20.14 9.21
CA ASN A 201 -0.21 20.00 8.10
C ASN A 201 1.20 20.16 8.61
N ILE A 202 2.14 19.46 8.00
CA ILE A 202 3.55 19.54 8.32
C ILE A 202 4.38 19.58 7.04
N THR A 203 5.54 20.21 7.10
CA THR A 203 6.51 20.15 6.00
C THR A 203 7.17 18.78 6.00
N PHE A 204 7.13 18.11 4.86
CA PHE A 204 7.73 16.81 4.62
C PHE A 204 8.81 16.95 3.55
N HIS A 205 9.96 16.32 3.75
CA HIS A 205 11.12 16.44 2.88
C HIS A 205 11.27 15.17 2.05
N LYS A 206 10.90 15.26 0.75
CA LYS A 206 11.08 14.17 -0.22
C LYS A 206 12.50 14.18 -0.75
N LEU A 207 13.14 13.02 -0.75
CA LEU A 207 14.44 12.84 -1.39
C LEU A 207 14.27 12.45 -2.85
N VAL A 208 14.85 13.23 -3.75
CA VAL A 208 14.81 12.94 -5.18
C VAL A 208 15.55 11.63 -5.49
N GLY A 209 14.88 10.71 -6.18
CA GLY A 209 15.40 9.39 -6.53
C GLY A 209 15.45 8.38 -5.38
N ARG A 210 15.00 8.76 -4.16
CA ARG A 210 14.93 7.88 -2.98
C ARG A 210 13.75 8.22 -2.10
N LEU A 211 12.56 8.11 -2.66
CA LEU A 211 11.30 8.42 -1.97
C LEU A 211 11.05 7.54 -0.74
N ASP A 212 11.66 6.37 -0.72
CA ASP A 212 11.65 5.42 0.40
C ASP A 212 12.35 5.93 1.67
N ASN A 213 13.17 6.98 1.56
CA ASN A 213 13.90 7.57 2.68
C ASN A 213 13.47 9.02 2.97
N SER A 214 12.31 9.42 2.50
CA SER A 214 11.75 10.74 2.78
C SER A 214 11.28 10.85 4.23
N ALA A 215 11.39 12.02 4.84
CA ALA A 215 11.12 12.23 6.26
C ALA A 215 10.49 13.60 6.55
N ILE A 216 9.87 13.74 7.73
CA ILE A 216 9.35 15.03 8.21
C ILE A 216 10.50 15.98 8.52
N SER A 217 11.60 15.49 9.08
CA SER A 217 12.78 16.30 9.34
C SER A 217 13.70 16.39 8.13
N ALA A 218 14.05 17.60 7.66
CA ALA A 218 15.06 17.81 6.63
C ALA A 218 16.42 17.18 7.00
N THR A 219 16.81 17.27 8.26
CA THR A 219 18.02 16.63 8.78
C THR A 219 17.89 15.12 8.77
N GLY A 220 16.74 14.58 9.19
CA GLY A 220 16.42 13.14 9.15
C GLY A 220 16.47 12.58 7.75
N ALA A 221 15.87 13.26 6.77
CA ALA A 221 15.91 12.86 5.37
C ALA A 221 17.36 12.78 4.85
N LYS A 222 18.22 13.76 5.16
CA LYS A 222 19.65 13.77 4.78
C LYS A 222 20.45 12.69 5.50
N LEU A 223 20.13 12.39 6.75
CA LEU A 223 20.79 11.32 7.53
C LEU A 223 20.39 9.92 7.04
N ALA A 224 19.12 9.75 6.68
CA ALA A 224 18.62 8.48 6.16
C ALA A 224 19.28 8.13 4.83
N PHE A 225 19.60 9.15 4.01
CA PHE A 225 20.29 8.95 2.75
C PHE A 225 21.06 10.21 2.33
N GLN A 226 22.33 10.04 1.94
CA GLN A 226 23.21 11.14 1.49
C GLN A 226 22.79 11.66 0.10
N SER A 227 21.55 12.13 -0.03
CA SER A 227 21.08 12.84 -1.22
C SER A 227 21.26 14.33 -1.04
N ASN A 228 21.72 15.00 -2.09
CA ASN A 228 21.93 16.45 -2.09
C ASN A 228 20.67 17.23 -2.52
N GLU A 229 19.63 16.54 -2.98
CA GLU A 229 18.43 17.18 -3.52
C GLU A 229 17.20 16.71 -2.74
N GLU A 230 16.54 17.67 -2.09
CA GLU A 230 15.29 17.45 -1.38
C GLU A 230 14.22 18.41 -1.87
N ILE A 231 12.97 17.96 -1.85
CA ILE A 231 11.79 18.78 -2.16
C ILE A 231 10.91 18.83 -0.92
N ALA A 232 10.73 20.04 -0.39
CA ALA A 232 9.81 20.28 0.72
C ALA A 232 8.37 20.34 0.20
N VAL A 233 7.48 19.52 0.75
CA VAL A 233 6.06 19.47 0.43
C VAL A 233 5.23 19.59 1.71
N GLN A 234 4.01 20.10 1.60
CA GLN A 234 3.07 20.10 2.72
C GLN A 234 2.26 18.81 2.67
N VAL A 235 2.23 18.08 3.78
CA VAL A 235 1.43 16.86 3.93
C VAL A 235 0.48 17.00 5.11
N LYS A 236 -0.69 16.37 5.02
CA LYS A 236 -1.64 16.30 6.13
C LYS A 236 -1.10 15.42 7.23
N THR A 237 -1.34 15.79 8.48
CA THR A 237 -1.08 14.96 9.65
C THR A 237 -2.38 14.52 10.29
N ILE A 238 -2.39 13.31 10.87
CA ILE A 238 -3.57 12.75 11.54
C ILE A 238 -3.17 11.82 12.68
N PRO A 239 -3.79 11.94 13.88
CA PRO A 239 -3.67 10.93 14.91
C PRO A 239 -4.35 9.62 14.51
N LEU A 240 -3.73 8.48 14.81
CA LEU A 240 -4.34 7.18 14.58
C LEU A 240 -5.64 7.01 15.39
N ASP A 241 -5.70 7.60 16.56
CA ASP A 241 -6.89 7.61 17.43
C ASP A 241 -8.11 8.32 16.81
N ASP A 242 -7.91 9.18 15.78
CA ASP A 242 -8.98 9.85 15.04
C ASP A 242 -9.47 9.04 13.81
N VAL A 243 -8.73 8.02 13.40
CA VAL A 243 -9.06 7.16 12.26
C VAL A 243 -9.57 5.80 12.72
N ILE A 244 -8.95 5.23 13.75
CA ILE A 244 -9.23 3.88 14.24
C ILE A 244 -10.26 3.97 15.36
N HIS A 245 -11.48 3.48 15.06
CA HIS A 245 -12.54 3.49 16.05
C HIS A 245 -12.19 2.62 17.29
N GLU A 246 -12.67 2.99 18.46
CA GLU A 246 -12.38 2.28 19.73
C GLU A 246 -12.80 0.80 19.70
N SER A 247 -13.87 0.46 18.97
CA SER A 247 -14.33 -0.92 18.81
C SER A 247 -13.62 -1.70 17.69
N GLU A 248 -12.76 -1.06 16.88
CA GLU A 248 -12.05 -1.77 15.80
C GLU A 248 -10.87 -2.55 16.40
N PRO A 249 -10.87 -3.88 16.33
CA PRO A 249 -9.74 -4.66 16.84
C PRO A 249 -8.51 -4.48 15.96
N VAL A 250 -7.40 -4.10 16.57
CA VAL A 250 -6.11 -3.96 15.89
C VAL A 250 -5.16 -5.04 16.41
N LEU A 251 -4.65 -5.87 15.51
CA LEU A 251 -3.72 -6.95 15.86
C LEU A 251 -2.28 -6.45 15.94
N LEU A 252 -1.88 -5.71 14.92
CA LEU A 252 -0.50 -5.31 14.73
C LEU A 252 -0.45 -3.88 14.18
N LEU A 253 0.42 -3.05 14.79
CA LEU A 253 0.76 -1.70 14.35
C LEU A 253 2.24 -1.67 13.97
N LYS A 254 2.55 -1.42 12.70
CA LYS A 254 3.92 -1.17 12.22
C LYS A 254 4.12 0.33 12.05
N ILE A 255 5.26 0.84 12.51
CA ILE A 255 5.66 2.24 12.41
C ILE A 255 7.09 2.32 11.88
N ASP A 256 7.27 2.93 10.72
CA ASP A 256 8.57 3.17 10.08
C ASP A 256 8.44 4.50 9.33
N VAL A 257 8.77 5.59 10.01
CA VAL A 257 8.51 6.97 9.56
C VAL A 257 9.75 7.87 9.69
N GLN A 258 10.91 7.23 9.69
CA GLN A 258 12.22 7.86 9.59
C GLN A 258 12.43 8.97 10.63
N GLY A 259 12.19 8.59 11.90
CA GLY A 259 12.45 9.42 13.08
C GLY A 259 11.20 10.13 13.66
N TRP A 260 10.00 9.97 13.08
CA TRP A 260 8.75 10.54 13.60
C TRP A 260 7.95 9.58 14.48
N GLU A 261 8.52 8.44 14.85
CA GLU A 261 7.86 7.32 15.57
C GLU A 261 7.24 7.76 16.89
N TYR A 262 7.92 8.63 17.66
CA TYR A 262 7.42 9.14 18.93
C TYR A 262 6.09 9.89 18.78
N HIS A 263 5.97 10.74 17.76
CA HIS A 263 4.75 11.48 17.48
C HIS A 263 3.60 10.58 17.02
N VAL A 264 3.90 9.57 16.20
CA VAL A 264 2.91 8.55 15.81
C VAL A 264 2.38 7.80 17.03
N LEU A 265 3.27 7.35 17.92
CA LEU A 265 2.89 6.64 19.14
C LEU A 265 2.01 7.51 20.05
N LYS A 266 2.31 8.80 20.20
CA LYS A 266 1.46 9.75 20.93
C LYS A 266 0.06 9.88 20.31
N GLY A 267 -0.02 9.93 18.98
CA GLY A 267 -1.29 9.98 18.24
C GLY A 267 -2.09 8.67 18.26
N ALA A 268 -1.51 7.61 18.82
CA ALA A 268 -2.14 6.31 19.05
C ALA A 268 -2.35 5.99 20.53
N SER A 269 -2.31 6.99 21.41
CA SER A 269 -2.29 6.78 22.86
C SER A 269 -3.50 6.01 23.39
N LYS A 270 -4.71 6.28 22.88
CA LYS A 270 -5.93 5.57 23.25
C LYS A 270 -5.90 4.12 22.75
N LEU A 271 -5.51 3.92 21.49
CA LEU A 271 -5.33 2.60 20.90
C LEU A 271 -4.36 1.75 21.72
N LEU A 272 -3.21 2.31 22.08
CA LEU A 272 -2.16 1.62 22.84
C LEU A 272 -2.52 1.37 24.31
N SER A 273 -3.40 2.19 24.89
CA SER A 273 -3.88 2.07 26.28
C SER A 273 -5.07 1.12 26.44
N ARG A 274 -5.50 0.43 25.38
CA ARG A 274 -6.57 -0.57 25.45
C ARG A 274 -6.21 -1.69 26.43
N LYS A 275 -7.22 -2.41 26.90
CA LYS A 275 -7.01 -3.54 27.82
C LYS A 275 -6.10 -4.61 27.23
N LYS A 276 -5.52 -5.41 28.11
CA LYS A 276 -4.74 -6.57 27.72
C LYS A 276 -5.54 -7.47 26.76
N GLY A 277 -4.95 -7.82 25.63
CA GLY A 277 -5.59 -8.60 24.56
C GLY A 277 -6.34 -7.77 23.52
N GLU A 278 -6.64 -6.50 23.81
CA GLU A 278 -7.27 -5.53 22.88
C GLU A 278 -6.25 -4.55 22.29
N ALA A 279 -5.18 -4.23 23.02
CA ALA A 279 -4.08 -3.41 22.53
C ALA A 279 -3.27 -4.17 21.45
N PRO A 280 -2.82 -3.50 20.37
CA PRO A 280 -2.05 -4.14 19.32
C PRO A 280 -0.64 -4.54 19.77
N TYR A 281 -0.04 -5.48 19.04
CA TYR A 281 1.41 -5.57 18.99
C TYR A 281 1.97 -4.38 18.21
N VAL A 282 3.14 -3.89 18.58
CA VAL A 282 3.78 -2.77 17.90
C VAL A 282 5.16 -3.16 17.40
N ILE A 283 5.41 -2.93 16.12
CA ILE A 283 6.74 -2.99 15.49
C ILE A 283 7.11 -1.57 15.11
N TYR A 284 8.27 -1.08 15.50
CA TYR A 284 8.74 0.23 15.08
C TYR A 284 10.24 0.24 14.85
N GLU A 285 10.69 1.15 13.96
CA GLU A 285 12.11 1.43 13.77
C GLU A 285 12.63 2.30 14.93
N GLU A 286 13.81 1.95 15.48
CA GLU A 286 14.46 2.74 16.53
C GLU A 286 15.87 3.13 16.04
N ASP A 287 16.00 4.30 15.40
CA ASP A 287 17.28 4.92 15.04
C ASP A 287 17.40 6.24 15.80
N GLU A 288 18.28 6.28 16.81
CA GLU A 288 18.48 7.45 17.67
C GLU A 288 18.86 8.71 16.90
N ARG A 289 19.60 8.58 15.79
CA ARG A 289 20.03 9.73 14.97
C ARG A 289 18.82 10.39 14.27
N LEU A 290 17.90 9.55 13.76
CA LEU A 290 16.69 10.01 13.09
C LEU A 290 15.71 10.60 14.11
N LEU A 291 15.56 9.96 15.27
CA LEU A 291 14.73 10.45 16.38
C LEU A 291 15.21 11.82 16.86
N GLN A 292 16.51 12.00 17.08
CA GLN A 292 17.07 13.29 17.48
C GLN A 292 16.86 14.39 16.43
N ALA A 293 16.90 14.04 15.15
CA ALA A 293 16.60 14.98 14.07
C ALA A 293 15.16 15.47 14.08
N SER A 294 14.27 14.78 14.78
CA SER A 294 12.86 15.12 14.97
C SER A 294 12.54 15.55 16.42
N ASN A 295 13.56 15.96 17.17
CA ASN A 295 13.47 16.38 18.56
C ASN A 295 12.85 15.33 19.50
N SER A 296 13.11 14.06 19.23
CA SER A 296 12.69 12.92 20.06
C SER A 296 13.86 12.00 20.36
N SER A 297 13.65 10.95 21.15
CA SER A 297 14.68 9.97 21.47
C SER A 297 14.08 8.58 21.74
N ALA A 298 14.88 7.53 21.58
CA ALA A 298 14.52 6.17 21.95
C ALA A 298 14.10 6.07 23.43
N LYS A 299 14.73 6.84 24.30
CA LYS A 299 14.37 6.90 25.73
C LYS A 299 12.92 7.38 25.90
N GLN A 300 12.53 8.49 25.25
CA GLN A 300 11.16 9.01 25.30
C GLN A 300 10.14 8.00 24.77
N ILE A 301 10.45 7.31 23.69
CA ILE A 301 9.60 6.23 23.16
C ILE A 301 9.39 5.14 24.20
N ARG A 302 10.46 4.65 24.80
CA ARG A 302 10.41 3.58 25.79
C ARG A 302 9.64 3.98 27.05
N GLU A 303 9.86 5.20 27.55
CA GLU A 303 9.12 5.75 28.68
C GLU A 303 7.63 5.88 28.35
N PHE A 304 7.28 6.42 27.18
CA PHE A 304 5.89 6.52 26.74
C PHE A 304 5.21 5.15 26.65
N LEU A 305 5.85 4.16 26.01
CA LEU A 305 5.31 2.81 25.88
C LEU A 305 5.09 2.13 27.26
N GLN A 306 5.93 2.42 28.23
CA GLN A 306 5.72 1.97 29.60
C GLN A 306 4.48 2.60 30.24
N THR A 307 4.23 3.91 30.00
CA THR A 307 3.05 4.59 30.55
C THR A 307 1.73 4.03 30.02
N VAL A 308 1.70 3.60 28.75
CA VAL A 308 0.53 2.93 28.15
C VAL A 308 0.48 1.42 28.41
N GLY A 309 1.33 0.91 29.29
CA GLY A 309 1.29 -0.47 29.75
C GLY A 309 1.93 -1.48 28.82
N MET A 310 2.78 -1.09 27.86
CA MET A 310 3.46 -2.02 26.97
C MET A 310 4.74 -2.55 27.56
N LYS A 311 5.00 -3.85 27.34
CA LYS A 311 6.28 -4.49 27.64
C LYS A 311 7.17 -4.49 26.43
N ILE A 312 8.46 -4.23 26.66
CA ILE A 312 9.51 -4.36 25.67
C ILE A 312 9.91 -5.83 25.60
N GLN A 313 9.70 -6.47 24.47
CA GLN A 313 10.32 -7.75 24.17
C GLN A 313 11.40 -7.47 23.12
N MET A 314 12.66 -7.58 23.54
CA MET A 314 13.78 -7.59 22.59
C MET A 314 13.96 -9.05 22.17
N GLU A 315 13.75 -9.34 20.89
CA GLU A 315 14.17 -10.62 20.33
C GLU A 315 15.70 -10.65 20.31
N PRO A 316 16.35 -11.67 20.89
CA PRO A 316 17.81 -11.68 21.06
C PRO A 316 18.60 -11.85 19.76
N ASN A 317 18.00 -12.07 18.61
CA ASN A 317 18.66 -12.60 17.42
C ASN A 317 18.73 -11.70 16.18
N GLU A 318 18.32 -10.43 16.24
CA GLU A 318 18.44 -9.53 15.08
C GLU A 318 19.30 -8.29 15.34
N GLY A 319 20.46 -8.52 15.95
CA GLY A 319 21.55 -7.58 15.94
C GLY A 319 22.38 -7.75 14.68
N ALA A 320 21.98 -7.19 13.57
CA ALA A 320 22.91 -6.98 12.48
C ALA A 320 23.85 -5.85 12.89
N LEU A 321 25.11 -6.18 13.17
CA LEU A 321 26.18 -5.19 13.29
C LEU A 321 26.29 -4.48 11.93
N ASP A 322 26.25 -3.16 11.93
CA ASP A 322 26.61 -2.38 10.75
C ASP A 322 28.14 -2.53 10.48
N GLN A 323 28.61 -1.99 9.36
CA GLN A 323 30.02 -2.04 8.97
C GLN A 323 30.97 -1.40 9.99
N ASN A 324 30.45 -0.72 11.01
CA ASN A 324 31.17 -0.06 12.11
C ASN A 324 31.05 -0.81 13.44
N GLY A 325 30.42 -1.99 13.47
CA GLY A 325 30.25 -2.78 14.70
C GLY A 325 29.19 -2.20 15.65
N GLN A 326 28.34 -1.29 15.22
CA GLN A 326 27.24 -0.76 15.99
C GLN A 326 25.98 -1.64 15.85
N LEU A 327 25.39 -2.02 16.98
CA LEU A 327 24.15 -2.81 17.01
C LEU A 327 23.01 -1.94 16.48
N SER A 328 22.61 -2.16 15.23
CA SER A 328 21.42 -1.56 14.66
C SER A 328 20.22 -2.44 14.97
N ILE A 329 19.49 -2.12 16.02
CA ILE A 329 18.17 -2.72 16.29
C ILE A 329 17.19 -2.08 15.31
N LYS A 330 16.99 -2.73 14.17
CA LYS A 330 16.19 -2.17 13.09
C LYS A 330 14.70 -2.15 13.40
N TYR A 331 14.21 -3.09 14.23
CA TYR A 331 12.80 -3.16 14.63
C TYR A 331 12.68 -3.65 16.09
N GLY A 332 12.03 -2.84 16.92
CA GLY A 332 11.66 -3.25 18.28
C GLY A 332 10.23 -3.80 18.29
N LEU A 333 10.03 -5.06 18.69
CA LEU A 333 8.70 -5.62 18.95
C LEU A 333 8.22 -5.19 20.33
N ARG A 334 6.98 -4.68 20.43
CA ARG A 334 6.33 -4.31 21.69
C ARG A 334 5.05 -5.10 21.87
N LEU A 335 4.88 -5.71 23.03
CA LEU A 335 3.71 -6.51 23.37
C LEU A 335 2.89 -5.82 24.45
N PRO A 336 1.54 -5.90 24.40
CA PRO A 336 0.68 -5.44 25.48
C PRO A 336 0.93 -6.29 26.74
N ARG A 337 0.85 -5.66 27.91
CA ARG A 337 0.99 -6.32 29.22
C ARG A 337 -0.12 -7.31 29.53
#